data_bf9b98b3d231622d63b8a361cec438a6
#
_entry.id   bf9b98b3d231622d63b8a361cec438a6
#
_cell.length_a   1.000
_cell.length_b   1.000
_cell.length_c   1.000
_cell.angle_alpha   90.00
_cell.angle_beta   90.00
_cell.angle_gamma   90.00
#
_symmetry.space_group_name_H-M   'P 1'
#
loop_
_entity.id
_entity.type
_entity.pdbx_description
1 polymer ?
#
loop_
_entity_poly.entity_id
_entity_poly.type
_entity_poly.pdbx_seq_one_letter_code
_entity_poly.pdbx_strand_id
1 'polypeptide(L)'
;DKRKGAYNVIKIDPNYVPVPIEKKQVFGITFEQGRNEVKLDDPALFENIPTKNKTFTENAKRDLIISLITLKYTQSNSVCYVKDGQAIGIGAGQQSRIHCTRLAGSKADEWWLRQCPKVMNLPFKKDIRRADRDNTINIYISDEYEDVLQDGVWQQFFTECPEPLTREERKEWIAKNTGVALGSDAFFPFGDNIERAHKSGVEY
;
A
#
# COMPACT_ATOMS: atom_id res chain seq x y z
N ASP A 1 -11.53 15.20 -24.44
CA ASP A 1 -10.91 16.32 -23.72
C ASP A 1 -11.57 16.49 -22.34
N LYS A 2 -11.08 15.75 -21.35
CA LYS A 2 -11.54 15.88 -19.95
C LYS A 2 -11.19 17.28 -19.43
N ARG A 3 -12.15 17.92 -18.74
CA ARG A 3 -11.99 19.27 -18.15
C ARG A 3 -11.64 20.38 -19.13
N LYS A 4 -12.13 20.32 -20.37
CA LYS A 4 -12.01 21.40 -21.37
C LYS A 4 -10.56 21.88 -21.57
N GLY A 5 -9.59 20.95 -21.61
CA GLY A 5 -8.19 21.29 -21.83
C GLY A 5 -7.39 21.71 -20.59
N ALA A 6 -7.96 21.59 -19.39
CA ALA A 6 -7.25 21.91 -18.14
C ALA A 6 -6.20 20.87 -17.72
N TYR A 7 -5.94 19.83 -18.53
CA TYR A 7 -4.85 18.89 -18.34
C TYR A 7 -3.66 19.26 -19.22
N ASN A 8 -2.48 19.30 -18.64
CA ASN A 8 -1.24 19.36 -19.40
C ASN A 8 -0.87 17.96 -19.89
N VAL A 9 -0.73 17.82 -21.20
CA VAL A 9 -0.18 16.60 -21.82
C VAL A 9 1.23 16.91 -22.25
N ILE A 10 2.20 16.21 -21.65
CA ILE A 10 3.63 16.40 -21.92
C ILE A 10 4.11 15.22 -22.75
N LYS A 11 4.70 15.50 -23.91
CA LYS A 11 5.41 14.51 -24.71
C LYS A 11 6.86 14.44 -24.23
N ILE A 12 7.30 13.27 -23.84
CA ILE A 12 8.70 13.02 -23.47
C ILE A 12 9.41 12.27 -24.60
N ASP A 13 10.73 12.45 -24.69
CA ASP A 13 11.56 11.63 -25.57
C ASP A 13 11.78 10.25 -24.92
N PRO A 14 11.27 9.15 -25.50
CA PRO A 14 11.45 7.81 -24.94
C PRO A 14 12.91 7.33 -24.98
N ASN A 15 13.77 7.96 -25.79
CA ASN A 15 15.17 7.63 -25.90
C ASN A 15 16.08 8.49 -24.98
N TYR A 16 15.49 9.42 -24.22
CA TYR A 16 16.28 10.25 -23.31
C TYR A 16 16.93 9.36 -22.22
N VAL A 17 18.24 9.41 -22.18
CA VAL A 17 19.04 8.75 -21.13
C VAL A 17 19.47 9.81 -20.11
N PRO A 18 18.99 9.75 -18.88
CA PRO A 18 19.39 10.68 -17.84
C PRO A 18 20.89 10.57 -17.53
N VAL A 19 21.50 11.69 -17.13
CA VAL A 19 22.89 11.66 -16.65
C VAL A 19 23.02 10.76 -15.41
N PRO A 20 24.18 10.03 -15.26
CA PRO A 20 24.34 9.07 -14.17
C PRO A 20 24.44 9.70 -12.77
N ILE A 21 24.79 10.99 -12.71
CA ILE A 21 24.89 11.74 -11.43
C ILE A 21 23.80 12.80 -11.39
N GLU A 22 22.98 12.72 -10.37
CA GLU A 22 21.97 13.74 -10.06
C GLU A 22 22.58 14.86 -9.23
N LYS A 23 22.25 16.10 -9.58
CA LYS A 23 22.67 17.29 -8.86
C LYS A 23 21.46 18.05 -8.33
N LYS A 24 21.48 18.39 -7.06
CA LYS A 24 20.44 19.19 -6.41
C LYS A 24 21.08 20.34 -5.63
N GLN A 25 20.70 21.57 -5.92
CA GLN A 25 21.17 22.75 -5.20
C GLN A 25 20.16 23.17 -4.13
N VAL A 26 20.63 23.31 -2.90
CA VAL A 26 19.84 23.76 -1.75
C VAL A 26 20.67 24.77 -0.95
N PHE A 27 20.16 25.99 -0.79
CA PHE A 27 20.86 27.10 -0.09
C PHE A 27 22.32 27.32 -0.54
N GLY A 28 22.57 27.21 -1.83
CA GLY A 28 23.90 27.39 -2.41
C GLY A 28 24.83 26.20 -2.30
N ILE A 29 24.42 25.12 -1.64
CA ILE A 29 25.17 23.87 -1.55
C ILE A 29 24.67 22.94 -2.64
N THR A 30 25.58 22.35 -3.41
CA THR A 30 25.27 21.35 -4.43
C THR A 30 25.46 19.96 -3.86
N PHE A 31 24.39 19.18 -3.82
CA PHE A 31 24.41 17.76 -3.52
C PHE A 31 24.55 16.98 -4.82
N GLU A 32 25.43 16.00 -4.83
CA GLU A 32 25.63 15.08 -5.95
C GLU A 32 25.44 13.64 -5.46
N GLN A 33 24.67 12.85 -6.22
CA GLN A 33 24.50 11.42 -5.94
C GLN A 33 24.35 10.62 -7.22
N GLY A 34 24.75 9.36 -7.18
CA GLY A 34 24.45 8.41 -8.25
C GLY A 34 22.96 8.15 -8.35
N ARG A 35 22.46 7.96 -9.57
CA ARG A 35 21.07 7.52 -9.78
C ARG A 35 20.89 6.09 -9.28
N ASN A 36 19.67 5.79 -8.85
CA ASN A 36 19.28 4.41 -8.54
C ASN A 36 19.08 3.63 -9.87
N GLU A 37 20.13 2.95 -10.31
CA GLU A 37 20.14 2.17 -11.54
C GLU A 37 19.99 0.65 -11.31
N VAL A 38 19.51 0.25 -10.11
CA VAL A 38 19.27 -1.16 -9.80
C VAL A 38 18.34 -1.78 -10.85
N LYS A 39 18.81 -2.84 -11.49
CA LYS A 39 18.03 -3.63 -12.44
C LYS A 39 17.13 -4.58 -11.66
N LEU A 40 15.83 -4.40 -11.80
CA LEU A 40 14.82 -5.16 -11.03
C LEU A 40 14.38 -6.45 -11.75
N ASP A 41 14.89 -6.68 -12.93
CA ASP A 41 14.74 -7.91 -13.74
C ASP A 41 15.96 -8.83 -13.67
N ASP A 42 16.96 -8.50 -12.84
CA ASP A 42 18.17 -9.29 -12.68
C ASP A 42 17.87 -10.55 -11.85
N PRO A 43 18.11 -11.77 -12.39
CA PRO A 43 17.97 -13.01 -11.63
C PRO A 43 18.78 -13.05 -10.33
N ALA A 44 19.89 -12.33 -10.27
CA ALA A 44 20.76 -12.24 -9.08
C ALA A 44 20.04 -11.70 -7.85
N LEU A 45 18.93 -10.96 -8.00
CA LEU A 45 18.09 -10.51 -6.88
C LEU A 45 17.56 -11.66 -6.01
N PHE A 46 17.46 -12.88 -6.59
CA PHE A 46 16.89 -14.05 -5.91
C PHE A 46 17.94 -15.13 -5.61
N GLU A 47 19.23 -14.86 -5.81
CA GLU A 47 20.30 -15.83 -5.52
C GLU A 47 20.57 -15.98 -4.01
N ASN A 48 20.43 -14.88 -3.27
CA ASN A 48 20.64 -14.88 -1.82
C ASN A 48 19.32 -14.87 -1.06
N ILE A 49 18.87 -16.03 -0.60
CA ILE A 49 17.67 -16.19 0.22
C ILE A 49 18.11 -16.57 1.64
N PRO A 50 18.16 -15.61 2.60
CA PRO A 50 18.66 -15.86 3.95
C PRO A 50 17.67 -16.61 4.85
N THR A 51 16.39 -16.65 4.49
CA THR A 51 15.33 -17.31 5.25
C THR A 51 15.46 -18.82 5.27
N LYS A 52 14.85 -19.49 6.27
CA LYS A 52 14.82 -20.96 6.34
C LYS A 52 14.10 -21.59 5.16
N ASN A 53 12.93 -21.05 4.80
CA ASN A 53 12.25 -21.43 3.56
C ASN A 53 12.94 -20.75 2.38
N LYS A 54 13.43 -21.55 1.46
CA LYS A 54 14.12 -21.11 0.24
C LYS A 54 13.21 -21.11 -0.98
N THR A 55 11.98 -21.56 -0.82
CA THR A 55 11.04 -21.78 -1.93
C THR A 55 10.00 -20.68 -1.98
N PHE A 56 9.78 -20.11 -3.14
CA PHE A 56 8.67 -19.22 -3.41
C PHE A 56 8.11 -19.45 -4.81
N THR A 57 6.84 -19.15 -4.98
CA THR A 57 6.13 -19.33 -6.25
C THR A 57 6.51 -18.23 -7.25
N GLU A 58 6.22 -18.44 -8.53
CA GLU A 58 6.41 -17.40 -9.55
C GLU A 58 5.52 -16.17 -9.27
N ASN A 59 4.34 -16.36 -8.68
CA ASN A 59 3.50 -15.24 -8.25
C ASN A 59 4.17 -14.43 -7.13
N ALA A 60 4.74 -15.11 -6.12
CA ALA A 60 5.47 -14.43 -5.04
C ALA A 60 6.70 -13.66 -5.59
N LYS A 61 7.43 -14.27 -6.54
CA LYS A 61 8.56 -13.61 -7.21
C LYS A 61 8.13 -12.36 -7.97
N ARG A 62 7.06 -12.45 -8.74
CA ARG A 62 6.44 -11.30 -9.42
C ARG A 62 6.07 -10.21 -8.43
N ASP A 63 5.43 -10.57 -7.32
CA ASP A 63 4.96 -9.62 -6.31
C ASP A 63 6.13 -8.96 -5.56
N LEU A 64 7.21 -9.70 -5.29
CA LEU A 64 8.46 -9.14 -4.77
C LEU A 64 9.08 -8.13 -5.74
N ILE A 65 9.13 -8.44 -7.05
CA ILE A 65 9.62 -7.51 -8.08
C ILE A 65 8.75 -6.24 -8.11
N ILE A 66 7.42 -6.36 -8.06
CA ILE A 66 6.51 -5.22 -8.02
C ILE A 66 6.77 -4.36 -6.78
N SER A 67 7.04 -4.97 -5.64
CA SER A 67 7.39 -4.23 -4.42
C SER A 67 8.67 -3.41 -4.62
N LEU A 68 9.70 -3.98 -5.22
CA LEU A 68 10.97 -3.29 -5.50
C LEU A 68 10.81 -2.15 -6.52
N ILE A 69 10.01 -2.37 -7.59
CA ILE A 69 9.68 -1.31 -8.55
C ILE A 69 9.01 -0.14 -7.83
N THR A 70 8.03 -0.43 -6.98
CA THR A 70 7.31 0.58 -6.19
C THR A 70 8.28 1.37 -5.31
N LEU A 71 9.16 0.66 -4.59
CA LEU A 71 10.10 1.27 -3.65
C LEU A 71 11.20 2.08 -4.33
N LYS A 72 11.63 1.68 -5.53
CA LYS A 72 12.60 2.44 -6.33
C LYS A 72 12.17 3.89 -6.57
N TYR A 73 10.86 4.13 -6.67
CA TYR A 73 10.28 5.45 -6.94
C TYR A 73 9.58 6.06 -5.72
N THR A 74 9.84 5.53 -4.53
CA THR A 74 9.16 5.95 -3.30
C THR A 74 10.18 6.56 -2.32
N GLN A 75 9.78 7.63 -1.64
CA GLN A 75 10.64 8.31 -0.67
C GLN A 75 10.93 7.40 0.54
N SER A 76 12.21 7.26 0.89
CA SER A 76 12.69 6.53 2.06
C SER A 76 12.25 7.21 3.39
N ASN A 77 12.06 6.51 4.48
CA ASN A 77 11.94 5.07 4.62
C ASN A 77 10.66 4.59 3.92
N SER A 78 10.73 3.51 3.19
CA SER A 78 9.57 3.00 2.46
C SER A 78 9.44 1.48 2.56
N VAL A 79 8.18 1.02 2.63
CA VAL A 79 7.78 -0.39 2.68
C VAL A 79 6.56 -0.57 1.79
N CYS A 80 6.51 -1.67 1.06
CA CYS A 80 5.42 -1.99 0.14
C CYS A 80 4.93 -3.42 0.35
N TYR A 81 3.63 -3.58 0.56
CA TYR A 81 2.93 -4.87 0.58
C TYR A 81 2.31 -5.11 -0.79
N VAL A 82 2.51 -6.29 -1.34
CA VAL A 82 2.01 -6.67 -2.67
C VAL A 82 1.30 -8.00 -2.60
N LYS A 83 0.19 -8.11 -3.31
CA LYS A 83 -0.59 -9.34 -3.46
C LYS A 83 -1.19 -9.41 -4.85
N ASP A 84 -1.07 -10.59 -5.47
CA ASP A 84 -1.69 -10.91 -6.76
C ASP A 84 -1.42 -9.86 -7.87
N GLY A 85 -0.19 -9.36 -7.91
CA GLY A 85 0.25 -8.36 -8.90
C GLY A 85 -0.13 -6.92 -8.58
N GLN A 86 -0.62 -6.64 -7.38
CA GLN A 86 -1.06 -5.31 -6.96
C GLN A 86 -0.36 -4.86 -5.68
N ALA A 87 0.18 -3.65 -5.65
CA ALA A 87 0.62 -2.99 -4.42
C ALA A 87 -0.62 -2.61 -3.60
N ILE A 88 -0.80 -3.29 -2.46
CA ILE A 88 -1.99 -3.16 -1.60
C ILE A 88 -1.79 -2.23 -0.41
N GLY A 89 -0.52 -1.95 -0.06
CA GLY A 89 -0.21 -1.01 1.01
C GLY A 89 1.20 -0.44 0.84
N ILE A 90 1.33 0.88 0.84
CA ILE A 90 2.59 1.59 0.69
C ILE A 90 2.72 2.57 1.84
N GLY A 91 3.81 2.45 2.59
CA GLY A 91 4.29 3.45 3.55
C GLY A 91 5.54 4.12 3.02
N ALA A 92 5.60 5.44 3.07
CA ALA A 92 6.67 6.22 2.47
C ALA A 92 7.03 7.44 3.31
N GLY A 93 8.29 7.86 3.24
CA GLY A 93 8.76 9.09 3.87
C GLY A 93 8.66 9.12 5.39
N GLN A 94 8.59 7.94 6.03
CA GLN A 94 8.47 7.86 7.48
C GLN A 94 9.84 7.96 8.15
N GLN A 95 9.88 8.54 9.35
CA GLN A 95 11.10 8.76 10.13
C GLN A 95 11.66 7.48 10.75
N SER A 96 10.83 6.45 10.90
CA SER A 96 11.29 5.15 11.40
C SER A 96 10.74 3.99 10.57
N ARG A 97 11.53 2.90 10.49
CA ARG A 97 11.16 1.71 9.74
C ARG A 97 9.86 1.08 10.25
N ILE A 98 9.69 0.99 11.55
CA ILE A 98 8.49 0.40 12.13
C ILE A 98 7.22 1.22 11.84
N HIS A 99 7.30 2.54 11.84
CA HIS A 99 6.16 3.39 11.45
C HIS A 99 5.80 3.20 9.99
N CYS A 100 6.81 3.03 9.13
CA CYS A 100 6.60 2.74 7.73
C CYS A 100 5.89 1.40 7.52
N THR A 101 6.37 0.35 8.21
CA THR A 101 5.78 -1.00 8.17
C THR A 101 4.34 -1.00 8.70
N ARG A 102 4.05 -0.25 9.77
CA ARG A 102 2.70 -0.10 10.32
C ARG A 102 1.77 0.62 9.35
N LEU A 103 2.20 1.73 8.78
CA LEU A 103 1.41 2.52 7.83
C LEU A 103 1.06 1.70 6.58
N ALA A 104 2.07 1.05 5.98
CA ALA A 104 1.88 0.18 4.82
C ALA A 104 0.95 -1.00 5.16
N GLY A 105 1.16 -1.64 6.31
CA GLY A 105 0.35 -2.76 6.75
C GLY A 105 -1.09 -2.37 7.05
N SER A 106 -1.35 -1.19 7.65
CA SER A 106 -2.71 -0.70 7.87
C SER A 106 -3.45 -0.49 6.55
N LYS A 107 -2.79 0.08 5.53
CA LYS A 107 -3.37 0.22 4.19
C LYS A 107 -3.65 -1.13 3.53
N ALA A 108 -2.77 -2.12 3.70
CA ALA A 108 -2.99 -3.47 3.21
C ALA A 108 -4.17 -4.15 3.91
N ASP A 109 -4.29 -3.97 5.22
CA ASP A 109 -5.43 -4.48 6.02
C ASP A 109 -6.75 -3.82 5.57
N GLU A 110 -6.78 -2.50 5.35
CA GLU A 110 -7.94 -1.77 4.83
C GLU A 110 -8.33 -2.26 3.43
N TRP A 111 -7.34 -2.49 2.55
CA TRP A 111 -7.58 -3.04 1.21
C TRP A 111 -8.27 -4.40 1.29
N TRP A 112 -7.87 -5.26 2.23
CA TRP A 112 -8.46 -6.58 2.45
C TRP A 112 -9.83 -6.50 3.13
N LEU A 113 -9.99 -5.62 4.12
CA LEU A 113 -11.27 -5.37 4.80
C LEU A 113 -12.37 -4.90 3.85
N ARG A 114 -12.04 -4.10 2.84
CA ARG A 114 -13.00 -3.67 1.81
C ARG A 114 -13.63 -4.82 1.04
N GLN A 115 -13.02 -6.00 1.05
CA GLN A 115 -13.51 -7.22 0.40
C GLN A 115 -14.31 -8.12 1.35
N CYS A 116 -14.45 -7.75 2.62
CA CYS A 116 -15.27 -8.47 3.58
C CYS A 116 -16.74 -8.45 3.14
N PRO A 117 -17.45 -9.61 3.16
CA PRO A 117 -18.85 -9.66 2.77
C PRO A 117 -19.74 -8.63 3.48
N LYS A 118 -19.50 -8.36 4.76
CA LYS A 118 -20.23 -7.35 5.53
C LYS A 118 -20.03 -5.92 4.96
N VAL A 119 -18.84 -5.61 4.47
CA VAL A 119 -18.51 -4.33 3.82
C VAL A 119 -19.05 -4.26 2.40
N MET A 120 -18.95 -5.35 1.65
CA MET A 120 -19.44 -5.44 0.27
C MET A 120 -20.97 -5.29 0.19
N ASN A 121 -21.69 -5.72 1.22
CA ASN A 121 -23.14 -5.71 1.30
C ASN A 121 -23.72 -4.54 2.11
N LEU A 122 -22.93 -3.49 2.39
CA LEU A 122 -23.42 -2.30 3.06
C LEU A 122 -24.65 -1.71 2.34
N PRO A 123 -25.74 -1.38 3.05
CA PRO A 123 -27.02 -0.96 2.47
C PRO A 123 -26.99 0.49 1.99
N PHE A 124 -26.10 0.82 1.08
CA PHE A 124 -25.98 2.17 0.53
C PHE A 124 -27.23 2.59 -0.27
N LYS A 125 -27.56 3.86 -0.19
CA LYS A 125 -28.56 4.47 -1.06
C LYS A 125 -28.14 4.40 -2.52
N LYS A 126 -29.12 4.27 -3.43
CA LYS A 126 -28.84 4.10 -4.88
C LYS A 126 -28.21 5.34 -5.53
N ASP A 127 -28.50 6.51 -5.00
CA ASP A 127 -28.06 7.81 -5.51
C ASP A 127 -26.79 8.35 -4.86
N ILE A 128 -26.15 7.57 -3.97
CA ILE A 128 -24.91 7.98 -3.32
C ILE A 128 -23.79 8.17 -4.36
N ARG A 129 -23.09 9.28 -4.27
CA ARG A 129 -21.93 9.54 -5.13
C ARG A 129 -20.78 8.58 -4.77
N ARG A 130 -20.04 8.15 -5.78
CA ARG A 130 -18.91 7.22 -5.61
C ARG A 130 -17.90 7.70 -4.56
N ALA A 131 -17.56 8.99 -4.56
CA ALA A 131 -16.60 9.54 -3.60
C ALA A 131 -17.10 9.45 -2.15
N ASP A 132 -18.38 9.74 -1.93
CA ASP A 132 -19.00 9.67 -0.58
C ASP A 132 -19.08 8.22 -0.11
N ARG A 133 -19.46 7.30 -1.01
CA ARG A 133 -19.46 5.86 -0.72
C ARG A 133 -18.08 5.36 -0.32
N ASP A 134 -17.04 5.69 -1.11
CA ASP A 134 -15.67 5.26 -0.85
C ASP A 134 -15.14 5.80 0.48
N ASN A 135 -15.46 7.06 0.80
CA ASN A 135 -15.09 7.69 2.06
C ASN A 135 -15.82 7.06 3.26
N THR A 136 -17.13 6.83 3.11
CA THR A 136 -17.94 6.17 4.16
C THR A 136 -17.43 4.77 4.46
N ILE A 137 -17.02 3.98 3.43
CA ILE A 137 -16.40 2.67 3.63
C ILE A 137 -15.11 2.80 4.42
N ASN A 138 -14.23 3.77 4.11
CA ASN A 138 -12.98 3.98 4.84
C ASN A 138 -13.22 4.21 6.32
N ILE A 139 -14.19 5.04 6.68
CA ILE A 139 -14.54 5.33 8.07
C ILE A 139 -15.18 4.10 8.72
N TYR A 140 -16.11 3.42 8.02
CA TYR A 140 -16.80 2.24 8.54
C TYR A 140 -15.86 1.09 8.92
N ILE A 141 -14.77 0.89 8.16
CA ILE A 141 -13.77 -0.17 8.44
C ILE A 141 -12.69 0.26 9.43
N SER A 142 -12.64 1.53 9.82
CA SER A 142 -11.68 2.09 10.78
C SER A 142 -12.15 1.94 12.23
N ASP A 143 -11.35 2.42 13.16
CA ASP A 143 -11.74 2.52 14.56
C ASP A 143 -12.71 3.70 14.83
N GLU A 144 -12.88 4.59 13.85
CA GLU A 144 -13.77 5.77 13.89
C GLU A 144 -15.15 5.47 13.26
N TYR A 145 -15.52 4.20 13.13
CA TYR A 145 -16.78 3.78 12.47
C TYR A 145 -18.05 4.43 13.07
N GLU A 146 -18.00 4.79 14.33
CA GLU A 146 -19.11 5.48 15.00
C GLU A 146 -19.47 6.79 14.32
N ASP A 147 -18.52 7.50 13.71
CA ASP A 147 -18.74 8.77 13.02
C ASP A 147 -19.73 8.66 11.87
N VAL A 148 -19.81 7.51 11.22
CA VAL A 148 -20.75 7.26 10.11
C VAL A 148 -21.99 6.47 10.54
N LEU A 149 -22.01 5.90 11.73
CA LEU A 149 -23.14 5.13 12.27
C LEU A 149 -23.99 5.91 13.27
N GLN A 150 -23.61 7.14 13.64
CA GLN A 150 -24.39 7.99 14.51
C GLN A 150 -25.77 8.30 13.93
N ASP A 151 -26.78 8.42 14.80
CA ASP A 151 -28.09 8.88 14.39
C ASP A 151 -28.04 10.31 13.81
N GLY A 152 -28.78 10.52 12.72
CA GLY A 152 -28.70 11.76 11.91
C GLY A 152 -27.55 11.77 10.89
N VAL A 153 -26.57 10.87 10.97
CA VAL A 153 -25.43 10.76 10.03
C VAL A 153 -25.62 9.57 9.10
N TRP A 154 -25.85 8.36 9.61
CA TRP A 154 -25.98 7.16 8.78
C TRP A 154 -27.09 7.28 7.73
N GLN A 155 -28.18 7.99 8.06
CA GLN A 155 -29.28 8.26 7.14
C GLN A 155 -28.89 9.03 5.88
N GLN A 156 -27.72 9.66 5.86
CA GLN A 156 -27.22 10.35 4.69
C GLN A 156 -26.67 9.36 3.63
N PHE A 157 -26.18 8.23 4.08
CA PHE A 157 -25.45 7.27 3.24
C PHE A 157 -26.20 5.96 3.01
N PHE A 158 -26.92 5.47 4.03
CA PHE A 158 -27.51 4.14 4.07
C PHE A 158 -29.04 4.17 4.05
N THR A 159 -29.65 3.08 3.61
CA THR A 159 -31.11 2.86 3.66
C THR A 159 -31.59 2.38 5.02
N GLU A 160 -30.70 1.75 5.78
CA GLU A 160 -30.86 1.32 7.17
C GLU A 160 -29.52 1.40 7.86
N CYS A 161 -29.49 1.51 9.20
CA CYS A 161 -28.26 1.58 9.96
C CYS A 161 -27.55 0.21 9.92
N PRO A 162 -26.36 0.12 9.32
CA PRO A 162 -25.64 -1.15 9.29
C PRO A 162 -25.06 -1.47 10.66
N GLU A 163 -24.98 -2.76 10.97
CA GLU A 163 -24.24 -3.24 12.14
C GLU A 163 -22.75 -2.91 12.01
N PRO A 164 -22.08 -2.45 13.08
CA PRO A 164 -20.65 -2.15 13.05
C PRO A 164 -19.83 -3.40 12.77
N LEU A 165 -18.74 -3.23 12.03
CA LEU A 165 -17.75 -4.28 11.86
C LEU A 165 -16.88 -4.33 13.12
N THR A 166 -17.10 -5.33 13.96
CA THR A 166 -16.43 -5.42 15.26
C THR A 166 -14.92 -5.65 15.12
N ARG A 167 -14.16 -5.37 16.16
CA ARG A 167 -12.72 -5.60 16.19
C ARG A 167 -12.36 -7.06 15.97
N GLU A 168 -13.15 -7.97 16.53
CA GLU A 168 -13.01 -9.42 16.39
C GLU A 168 -13.24 -9.84 14.95
N GLU A 169 -14.33 -9.38 14.33
CA GLU A 169 -14.64 -9.67 12.92
C GLU A 169 -13.54 -9.16 11.98
N ARG A 170 -13.03 -7.93 12.23
CA ARG A 170 -11.91 -7.37 11.47
C ARG A 170 -10.67 -8.25 11.58
N LYS A 171 -10.30 -8.65 12.81
CA LYS A 171 -9.14 -9.49 13.07
C LYS A 171 -9.27 -10.87 12.40
N GLU A 172 -10.42 -11.50 12.50
CA GLU A 172 -10.70 -12.77 11.86
C GLU A 172 -10.64 -12.69 10.33
N TRP A 173 -11.12 -11.59 9.76
CA TRP A 173 -11.05 -11.40 8.31
C TRP A 173 -9.63 -11.14 7.85
N ILE A 174 -8.87 -10.29 8.53
CA ILE A 174 -7.46 -10.00 8.23
C ILE A 174 -6.63 -11.28 8.32
N ALA A 175 -6.87 -12.15 9.29
CA ALA A 175 -6.17 -13.42 9.44
C ALA A 175 -6.35 -14.40 8.26
N LYS A 176 -7.35 -14.19 7.41
CA LYS A 176 -7.56 -14.98 6.18
C LYS A 176 -6.70 -14.50 5.01
N ASN A 177 -6.05 -13.32 5.13
CA ASN A 177 -5.14 -12.83 4.12
C ASN A 177 -3.81 -13.56 4.22
N THR A 178 -3.38 -14.21 3.16
CA THR A 178 -2.15 -15.01 3.07
C THR A 178 -1.43 -14.74 1.76
N GLY A 179 -0.19 -15.19 1.64
CA GLY A 179 0.57 -15.08 0.40
C GLY A 179 0.96 -13.66 0.02
N VAL A 180 0.99 -12.73 0.98
CA VAL A 180 1.41 -11.34 0.73
C VAL A 180 2.92 -11.29 0.66
N ALA A 181 3.46 -10.58 -0.34
CA ALA A 181 4.86 -10.25 -0.46
C ALA A 181 5.15 -8.85 0.11
N LEU A 182 6.31 -8.69 0.73
CA LEU A 182 6.74 -7.41 1.30
C LEU A 182 8.12 -7.04 0.79
N GLY A 183 8.25 -5.80 0.31
CA GLY A 183 9.53 -5.16 0.04
C GLY A 183 9.82 -4.03 1.01
N SER A 184 11.13 -3.80 1.24
CA SER A 184 11.63 -2.68 2.04
C SER A 184 12.85 -2.06 1.35
N ASP A 185 12.96 -0.73 1.36
CA ASP A 185 14.10 -0.03 0.76
C ASP A 185 15.41 -0.17 1.57
N ALA A 186 15.33 -0.69 2.81
CA ALA A 186 16.48 -1.03 3.63
C ALA A 186 16.12 -2.14 4.64
N PHE A 187 17.10 -2.57 5.43
CA PHE A 187 16.95 -3.64 6.41
C PHE A 187 15.95 -3.29 7.53
N PHE A 188 15.38 -4.32 8.13
CA PHE A 188 14.59 -4.20 9.35
C PHE A 188 15.49 -4.31 10.58
N PRO A 189 15.60 -3.24 11.40
CA PRO A 189 16.51 -3.24 12.55
C PRO A 189 16.02 -4.14 13.69
N PHE A 190 14.71 -4.41 13.79
CA PHE A 190 14.09 -5.16 14.87
C PHE A 190 13.03 -6.12 14.38
N GLY A 191 12.78 -7.18 15.15
CA GLY A 191 11.79 -8.23 14.83
C GLY A 191 10.34 -7.75 14.81
N ASP A 192 10.01 -6.66 15.49
CA ASP A 192 8.67 -6.06 15.52
C ASP A 192 8.12 -5.72 14.14
N ASN A 193 9.01 -5.39 13.19
CA ASN A 193 8.64 -5.17 11.78
C ASN A 193 8.12 -6.45 11.13
N ILE A 194 8.79 -7.58 11.40
CA ILE A 194 8.40 -8.89 10.87
C ILE A 194 7.08 -9.34 11.51
N GLU A 195 6.94 -9.16 12.81
CA GLU A 195 5.70 -9.47 13.53
C GLU A 195 4.52 -8.65 13.00
N ARG A 196 4.75 -7.35 12.73
CA ARG A 196 3.70 -6.50 12.12
C ARG A 196 3.35 -6.95 10.71
N ALA A 197 4.34 -7.29 9.90
CA ALA A 197 4.14 -7.76 8.54
C ALA A 197 3.34 -9.07 8.52
N HIS A 198 3.70 -10.01 9.37
CA HIS A 198 3.02 -11.30 9.47
C HIS A 198 1.51 -11.15 9.78
N LYS A 199 1.13 -10.18 10.65
CA LYS A 199 -0.28 -9.90 10.99
C LYS A 199 -1.12 -9.48 9.78
N SER A 200 -0.52 -8.97 8.73
CA SER A 200 -1.18 -8.61 7.46
C SER A 200 -1.03 -9.68 6.36
N GLY A 201 -0.64 -10.90 6.73
CA GLY A 201 -0.57 -12.04 5.83
C GLY A 201 0.72 -12.13 5.00
N VAL A 202 1.80 -11.46 5.40
CA VAL A 202 3.08 -11.55 4.72
C VAL A 202 3.73 -12.91 4.94
N GLU A 203 4.10 -13.56 3.84
CA GLU A 203 4.79 -14.85 3.77
C GLU A 203 6.12 -14.77 3.02
N TYR A 204 6.30 -13.70 2.21
CA TYR A 204 7.45 -13.52 1.31
C TYR A 204 8.09 -12.14 1.49
#